data_a1932fb923c54219867267d51d31ad82
#
_entry.id   a1932fb923c54219867267d51d31ad82
#
_cell.length_a   1.000
_cell.length_b   1.000
_cell.length_c   1.000
_cell.angle_alpha   90.00
_cell.angle_beta   90.00
_cell.angle_gamma   90.00
#
_symmetry.space_group_name_H-M   'P 1'
#
loop_
_entity.id
_entity.type
_entity.pdbx_description
1 polymer ?
#
loop_
_entity_poly.entity_id
_entity_poly.type
_entity_poly.pdbx_seq_one_letter_code
_entity_poly.pdbx_strand_id
1 'polypeptide(L)'
;RDISHSSVERNIAPDTTVNLDFALNRLANVIDNLVIYPDNMLKNMNKFKGLVMSQRVLLALTQAGASREEAYKLVQRNAMKVWKDNKDFQDELLSDKDVRHLLSEEDIREKFDLAYHTKNVDTIFKRVFEK
;
A
#
# COMPACT_ATOMS: atom_id res chain seq x y z
N ARG A 1 4.21 5.72 -48.59
CA ARG A 1 5.20 5.23 -47.61
C ARG A 1 6.52 5.97 -47.87
N ASP A 2 7.05 6.58 -46.85
CA ASP A 2 8.35 7.25 -46.91
C ASP A 2 9.48 6.23 -46.74
N ILE A 3 10.34 6.09 -47.76
CA ILE A 3 11.46 5.16 -47.78
C ILE A 3 12.65 5.70 -46.99
N SER A 4 12.67 6.97 -46.63
CA SER A 4 13.77 7.64 -45.92
C SER A 4 14.06 7.03 -44.54
N HIS A 5 13.04 6.43 -43.91
CA HIS A 5 13.15 5.76 -42.60
C HIS A 5 13.49 4.27 -42.66
N SER A 6 13.66 3.70 -43.88
CA SER A 6 13.86 2.27 -44.05
C SER A 6 15.12 1.72 -43.33
N SER A 7 16.19 2.48 -43.26
CA SER A 7 17.41 2.09 -42.54
C SER A 7 17.21 2.05 -41.03
N VAL A 8 16.47 3.01 -40.49
CA VAL A 8 16.12 3.09 -39.06
C VAL A 8 15.15 1.95 -38.68
N GLU A 9 14.11 1.73 -39.50
CA GLU A 9 13.12 0.66 -39.27
C GLU A 9 13.75 -0.74 -39.23
N ARG A 10 14.82 -0.99 -39.99
CA ARG A 10 15.53 -2.28 -39.98
C ARG A 10 16.24 -2.58 -38.67
N ASN A 11 16.66 -1.55 -37.94
CA ASN A 11 17.42 -1.68 -36.72
C ASN A 11 16.54 -1.57 -35.45
N ILE A 12 15.45 -0.78 -35.50
CA ILE A 12 14.59 -0.56 -34.33
C ILE A 12 14.08 -1.86 -33.72
N ALA A 13 13.52 -2.76 -34.52
CA ALA A 13 12.94 -4.00 -34.00
C ALA A 13 14.01 -4.95 -33.43
N PRO A 14 15.10 -5.26 -34.13
CA PRO A 14 16.19 -6.08 -33.57
C PRO A 14 16.79 -5.49 -32.31
N ASP A 15 17.14 -4.21 -32.31
CA ASP A 15 17.77 -3.54 -31.16
C ASP A 15 16.83 -3.52 -29.94
N THR A 16 15.55 -3.24 -30.16
CA THR A 16 14.55 -3.25 -29.09
C THR A 16 14.38 -4.63 -28.49
N THR A 17 14.29 -5.67 -29.31
CA THR A 17 14.09 -7.04 -28.82
C THR A 17 15.33 -7.57 -28.09
N VAL A 18 16.53 -7.29 -28.57
CA VAL A 18 17.79 -7.65 -27.89
C VAL A 18 17.90 -6.95 -26.52
N ASN A 19 17.63 -5.64 -26.48
CA ASN A 19 17.65 -4.90 -25.23
C ASN A 19 16.58 -5.39 -24.24
N LEU A 20 15.38 -5.71 -24.73
CA LEU A 20 14.31 -6.23 -23.89
C LEU A 20 14.65 -7.62 -23.34
N ASP A 21 15.16 -8.53 -24.16
CA ASP A 21 15.61 -9.86 -23.72
C ASP A 21 16.67 -9.75 -22.62
N PHE A 22 17.68 -8.90 -22.84
CA PHE A 22 18.73 -8.65 -21.86
C PHE A 22 18.14 -8.10 -20.54
N ALA A 23 17.24 -7.11 -20.62
CA ALA A 23 16.63 -6.50 -19.45
C ALA A 23 15.76 -7.50 -18.67
N LEU A 24 14.96 -8.31 -19.37
CA LEU A 24 14.12 -9.33 -18.73
C LEU A 24 14.94 -10.42 -18.05
N ASN A 25 16.01 -10.91 -18.68
CA ASN A 25 16.91 -11.88 -18.06
C ASN A 25 17.58 -11.31 -16.79
N ARG A 26 18.01 -10.05 -16.84
CA ARG A 26 18.55 -9.40 -15.65
C ARG A 26 17.51 -9.23 -14.53
N LEU A 27 16.30 -8.83 -14.88
CA LEU A 27 15.22 -8.69 -13.92
C LEU A 27 14.86 -10.04 -13.29
N ALA A 28 14.76 -11.10 -14.07
CA ALA A 28 14.52 -12.44 -13.56
C ALA A 28 15.59 -12.85 -12.53
N ASN A 29 16.88 -12.65 -12.85
CA ASN A 29 17.96 -12.93 -11.91
C ASN A 29 17.90 -12.11 -10.63
N VAL A 30 17.47 -10.85 -10.70
CA VAL A 30 17.28 -10.01 -9.50
C VAL A 30 16.16 -10.55 -8.61
N ILE A 31 15.05 -10.98 -9.24
CA ILE A 31 13.90 -11.54 -8.51
C ILE A 31 14.26 -12.89 -7.87
N ASP A 32 14.92 -13.78 -8.62
CA ASP A 32 15.32 -15.10 -8.14
C ASP A 32 16.30 -15.04 -6.95
N ASN A 33 17.14 -14.01 -6.92
CA ASN A 33 18.12 -13.81 -5.84
C ASN A 33 17.70 -12.74 -4.84
N LEU A 34 16.41 -12.36 -4.80
CA LEU A 34 15.91 -11.34 -3.90
C LEU A 34 16.00 -11.80 -2.44
N VAL A 35 16.72 -11.04 -1.63
CA VAL A 35 16.80 -11.28 -0.18
C VAL A 35 15.71 -10.48 0.53
N ILE A 36 14.81 -11.19 1.20
CA ILE A 36 13.68 -10.59 1.91
C ILE A 36 13.91 -10.70 3.41
N TYR A 37 13.69 -9.61 4.14
CA TYR A 37 13.75 -9.54 5.60
C TYR A 37 12.37 -9.20 6.18
N PRO A 38 11.47 -10.20 6.35
CA PRO A 38 10.08 -9.96 6.78
C PRO A 38 9.97 -9.20 8.09
N ASP A 39 10.81 -9.53 9.06
CA ASP A 39 10.81 -8.87 10.38
C ASP A 39 11.19 -7.39 10.27
N ASN A 40 12.14 -7.04 9.40
CA ASN A 40 12.51 -5.65 9.15
C ASN A 40 11.40 -4.90 8.41
N MET A 41 10.71 -5.56 7.49
CA MET A 41 9.55 -4.99 6.80
C MET A 41 8.44 -4.64 7.80
N LEU A 42 8.08 -5.58 8.68
CA LEU A 42 7.08 -5.37 9.72
C LEU A 42 7.52 -4.28 10.72
N LYS A 43 8.78 -4.29 11.15
CA LYS A 43 9.35 -3.26 12.01
C LYS A 43 9.26 -1.86 11.36
N ASN A 44 9.53 -1.75 10.07
CA ASN A 44 9.44 -0.49 9.33
C ASN A 44 7.99 -0.01 9.22
N MET A 45 7.03 -0.90 8.97
CA MET A 45 5.60 -0.56 8.97
C MET A 45 5.14 -0.05 10.34
N ASN A 46 5.59 -0.68 11.42
CA ASN A 46 5.20 -0.34 12.79
C ASN A 46 6.00 0.84 13.37
N LYS A 47 6.97 1.39 12.64
CA LYS A 47 7.83 2.48 13.11
C LYS A 47 7.04 3.69 13.63
N PHE A 48 5.92 3.99 12.98
CA PHE A 48 5.02 5.09 13.36
C PHE A 48 3.76 4.60 14.07
N LYS A 49 3.81 3.45 14.74
CA LYS A 49 2.77 2.95 15.64
C LYS A 49 1.36 3.03 15.06
N GLY A 50 1.17 2.53 13.88
CA GLY A 50 -0.12 2.46 13.21
C GLY A 50 -0.55 3.69 12.42
N LEU A 51 0.19 4.82 12.44
CA LEU A 51 -0.17 6.02 11.66
C LEU A 51 -0.33 5.77 10.16
N VAL A 52 0.33 4.77 9.62
CA VAL A 52 0.18 4.34 8.22
C VAL A 52 -1.27 3.98 7.87
N MET A 53 -2.10 3.62 8.85
CA MET A 53 -3.53 3.28 8.68
C MET A 53 -4.46 4.50 8.77
N SER A 54 -3.94 5.71 9.00
CA SER A 54 -4.75 6.92 9.21
C SER A 54 -5.75 7.20 8.08
N GLN A 55 -5.37 6.94 6.83
CA GLN A 55 -6.25 7.10 5.67
C GLN A 55 -7.44 6.13 5.70
N ARG A 56 -7.24 4.88 6.10
CA ARG A 56 -8.32 3.89 6.22
C ARG A 56 -9.32 4.31 7.31
N VAL A 57 -8.81 4.81 8.42
CA VAL A 57 -9.64 5.30 9.53
C VAL A 57 -10.45 6.52 9.08
N LEU A 58 -9.83 7.48 8.39
CA LEU A 58 -10.51 8.66 7.85
C LEU A 58 -11.66 8.27 6.93
N LEU A 59 -11.42 7.33 6.01
CA LEU A 59 -12.46 6.83 5.11
C LEU A 59 -13.59 6.12 5.87
N ALA A 60 -13.27 5.33 6.88
CA ALA A 60 -14.26 4.65 7.71
C ALA A 60 -15.16 5.65 8.44
N LEU A 61 -14.59 6.71 9.03
CA LEU A 61 -15.34 7.77 9.70
C LEU A 61 -16.28 8.50 8.74
N THR A 62 -15.81 8.81 7.52
CA THR A 62 -16.67 9.44 6.51
C THR A 62 -17.78 8.52 6.03
N GLN A 63 -17.53 7.23 5.90
CA GLN A 63 -18.53 6.22 5.56
C GLN A 63 -19.58 6.04 6.69
N ALA A 64 -19.17 6.26 7.94
CA ALA A 64 -20.06 6.26 9.09
C ALA A 64 -20.88 7.56 9.25
N GLY A 65 -20.73 8.53 8.34
CA GLY A 65 -21.55 9.73 8.28
C GLY A 65 -20.88 11.02 8.76
N ALA A 66 -19.60 10.98 9.19
CA ALA A 66 -18.87 12.18 9.50
C ALA A 66 -18.55 13.01 8.23
N SER A 67 -18.57 14.33 8.32
CA SER A 67 -18.03 15.16 7.26
C SER A 67 -16.52 14.93 7.11
N ARG A 68 -15.97 15.26 5.94
CA ARG A 68 -14.53 15.11 5.71
C ARG A 68 -13.69 15.91 6.70
N GLU A 69 -14.13 17.11 7.03
CA GLU A 69 -13.47 18.01 7.98
C GLU A 69 -13.49 17.45 9.42
N GLU A 70 -14.63 16.89 9.84
CA GLU A 70 -14.76 16.26 11.15
C GLU A 70 -13.90 15.00 11.24
N ALA A 71 -13.99 14.11 10.26
CA ALA A 71 -13.15 12.90 10.19
C ALA A 71 -11.67 13.25 10.23
N TYR A 72 -11.24 14.27 9.47
CA TYR A 72 -9.87 14.74 9.48
C TYR A 72 -9.43 15.24 10.86
N LYS A 73 -10.26 16.06 11.54
CA LYS A 73 -9.97 16.55 12.89
C LYS A 73 -9.82 15.41 13.90
N LEU A 74 -10.70 14.40 13.84
CA LEU A 74 -10.65 13.24 14.72
C LEU A 74 -9.37 12.43 14.51
N VAL A 75 -9.03 12.15 13.24
CA VAL A 75 -7.80 11.41 12.89
C VAL A 75 -6.57 12.21 13.31
N GLN A 76 -6.52 13.51 12.97
CA GLN A 76 -5.36 14.36 13.24
C GLN A 76 -5.08 14.49 14.74
N ARG A 77 -6.11 14.74 15.57
CA ARG A 77 -5.90 14.90 17.01
C ARG A 77 -5.30 13.65 17.67
N ASN A 78 -5.73 12.44 17.22
CA ASN A 78 -5.18 11.19 17.73
C ASN A 78 -3.79 10.91 17.14
N ALA A 79 -3.58 11.19 15.86
CA ALA A 79 -2.26 11.08 15.23
C ALA A 79 -1.21 11.98 15.90
N MET A 80 -1.59 13.19 16.33
CA MET A 80 -0.68 14.10 17.04
C MET A 80 -0.25 13.58 18.40
N LYS A 81 -1.10 12.82 19.13
CA LYS A 81 -0.72 12.16 20.38
C LYS A 81 0.31 11.05 20.14
N VAL A 82 0.12 10.27 19.07
CA VAL A 82 1.12 9.26 18.65
C VAL A 82 2.46 9.93 18.39
N TRP A 83 2.45 11.01 17.65
CA TRP A 83 3.67 11.72 17.26
C TRP A 83 4.39 12.39 18.43
N LYS A 84 3.65 13.04 19.33
CA LYS A 84 4.22 13.79 20.45
C LYS A 84 4.55 12.90 21.65
N ASP A 85 3.66 11.96 21.96
CA ASP A 85 3.67 11.20 23.21
C ASP A 85 4.12 9.75 22.99
N ASN A 86 4.50 9.40 21.75
CA ASN A 86 4.95 8.06 21.36
C ASN A 86 3.94 6.94 21.69
N LYS A 87 2.64 7.25 21.59
CA LYS A 87 1.54 6.32 21.85
C LYS A 87 1.19 5.47 20.63
N ASP A 88 0.37 4.45 20.83
CA ASP A 88 -0.18 3.65 19.72
C ASP A 88 -1.43 4.31 19.14
N PHE A 89 -1.53 4.36 17.80
CA PHE A 89 -2.62 5.05 17.11
C PHE A 89 -3.96 4.32 17.28
N GLN A 90 -3.94 3.00 17.24
CA GLN A 90 -5.15 2.19 17.45
C GLN A 90 -5.70 2.38 18.86
N ASP A 91 -4.84 2.36 19.87
CA ASP A 91 -5.24 2.55 21.26
C ASP A 91 -5.81 3.95 21.51
N GLU A 92 -5.22 4.98 20.90
CA GLU A 92 -5.74 6.34 21.00
C GLU A 92 -7.13 6.47 20.32
N LEU A 93 -7.35 5.83 19.18
CA LEU A 93 -8.67 5.82 18.53
C LEU A 93 -9.70 5.04 19.35
N LEU A 94 -9.33 3.91 19.94
CA LEU A 94 -10.20 3.12 20.81
C LEU A 94 -10.59 3.86 22.09
N SER A 95 -9.73 4.73 22.57
CA SER A 95 -9.96 5.56 23.78
C SER A 95 -10.74 6.85 23.49
N ASP A 96 -10.86 7.23 22.22
CA ASP A 96 -11.53 8.47 21.80
C ASP A 96 -13.04 8.28 21.69
N LYS A 97 -13.81 8.95 22.57
CA LYS A 97 -15.26 8.83 22.62
C LYS A 97 -15.97 9.27 21.34
N ASP A 98 -15.47 10.32 20.67
CA ASP A 98 -16.10 10.82 19.44
C ASP A 98 -15.87 9.85 18.28
N VAL A 99 -14.68 9.24 18.20
CA VAL A 99 -14.41 8.15 17.25
C VAL A 99 -15.30 6.94 17.55
N ARG A 100 -15.40 6.56 18.82
CA ARG A 100 -16.21 5.42 19.28
C ARG A 100 -17.71 5.61 19.11
N HIS A 101 -18.18 6.85 19.00
CA HIS A 101 -19.57 7.15 18.68
C HIS A 101 -19.89 6.80 17.23
N LEU A 102 -18.94 6.91 16.31
CA LEU A 102 -19.09 6.67 14.89
C LEU A 102 -18.68 5.25 14.47
N LEU A 103 -17.66 4.69 15.11
CA LEU A 103 -17.10 3.38 14.77
C LEU A 103 -17.10 2.46 15.98
N SER A 104 -17.49 1.21 15.77
CA SER A 104 -17.34 0.16 16.78
C SER A 104 -15.87 -0.17 17.03
N GLU A 105 -15.59 -0.85 18.13
CA GLU A 105 -14.24 -1.35 18.42
C GLU A 105 -13.74 -2.31 17.33
N GLU A 106 -14.62 -3.17 16.86
CA GLU A 106 -14.33 -4.13 15.80
C GLU A 106 -14.01 -3.43 14.47
N ASP A 107 -14.80 -2.41 14.10
CA ASP A 107 -14.54 -1.60 12.91
C ASP A 107 -13.17 -0.94 12.97
N ILE A 108 -12.79 -0.38 14.12
CA ILE A 108 -11.48 0.26 14.29
C ILE A 108 -10.38 -0.80 14.13
N ARG A 109 -10.46 -1.95 14.83
CA ARG A 109 -9.44 -3.01 14.76
C ARG A 109 -9.26 -3.56 13.34
N GLU A 110 -10.36 -3.74 12.60
CA GLU A 110 -10.31 -4.18 11.19
C GLU A 110 -9.49 -3.23 10.31
N LYS A 111 -9.48 -1.91 10.58
CA LYS A 111 -8.70 -0.96 9.77
C LYS A 111 -7.19 -1.12 9.93
N PHE A 112 -6.74 -1.81 10.98
CA PHE A 112 -5.33 -2.13 11.21
C PHE A 112 -4.93 -3.53 10.70
N ASP A 113 -5.89 -4.31 10.18
CA ASP A 113 -5.58 -5.61 9.59
C ASP A 113 -4.85 -5.45 8.24
N LEU A 114 -3.63 -5.97 8.17
CA LEU A 114 -2.79 -5.98 6.97
C LEU A 114 -3.32 -6.92 5.89
N ALA A 115 -4.06 -7.98 6.28
CA ALA A 115 -4.61 -8.95 5.34
C ALA A 115 -5.58 -8.30 4.33
N TYR A 116 -6.20 -7.18 4.70
CA TYR A 116 -7.02 -6.40 3.77
C TYR A 116 -6.26 -6.00 2.49
N HIS A 117 -4.99 -5.64 2.59
CA HIS A 117 -4.20 -5.19 1.44
C HIS A 117 -3.71 -6.34 0.56
N THR A 118 -3.66 -7.56 1.09
CA THR A 118 -3.19 -8.76 0.39
C THR A 118 -4.30 -9.70 -0.06
N LYS A 119 -5.56 -9.40 0.26
CA LYS A 119 -6.73 -10.27 0.01
C LYS A 119 -6.91 -10.72 -1.44
N ASN A 120 -6.39 -9.98 -2.41
CA ASN A 120 -6.54 -10.29 -3.83
C ASN A 120 -5.25 -10.88 -4.45
N VAL A 121 -4.17 -11.06 -3.67
CA VAL A 121 -2.88 -11.54 -4.18
C VAL A 121 -3.03 -12.91 -4.83
N ASP A 122 -3.65 -13.87 -4.15
CA ASP A 122 -3.85 -15.22 -4.67
C ASP A 122 -4.68 -15.23 -5.96
N THR A 123 -5.71 -14.38 -6.04
CA THR A 123 -6.54 -14.25 -7.25
C THR A 123 -5.73 -13.72 -8.43
N ILE A 124 -4.82 -12.77 -8.17
CA ILE A 124 -3.93 -12.22 -9.21
C ILE A 124 -2.96 -13.29 -9.68
N PHE A 125 -2.33 -14.03 -8.76
CA PHE A 125 -1.40 -15.11 -9.10
C PHE A 125 -2.09 -16.23 -9.90
N LYS A 126 -3.26 -16.68 -9.47
CA LYS A 126 -4.06 -17.67 -10.22
C LYS A 126 -4.35 -17.21 -11.64
N ARG A 127 -4.77 -15.97 -11.81
CA ARG A 127 -5.07 -15.41 -13.13
C ARG A 127 -3.86 -15.40 -14.06
N VAL A 128 -2.66 -15.19 -13.53
CA VAL A 128 -1.43 -15.07 -14.34
C VAL A 128 -0.78 -16.42 -14.61
N PHE A 129 -0.75 -17.32 -13.62
CA PHE A 129 0.05 -18.54 -13.67
C PHE A 129 -0.77 -19.83 -13.85
N GLU A 130 -2.04 -19.84 -13.46
CA GLU A 130 -2.94 -20.98 -13.68
C GLU A 130 -3.76 -20.72 -14.96
N LYS A 131 -3.35 -21.38 -16.07
CA LYS A 131 -4.09 -21.42 -17.35
C LYS A 131 -4.89 -22.69 -17.48
#